data_e6f9fdd6e0a513d525a6fcc23a75f3f9
#
_entry.id   e6f9fdd6e0a513d525a6fcc23a75f3f9
#
_cell.length_a   1.000
_cell.length_b   1.000
_cell.length_c   1.000
_cell.angle_alpha   90.00
_cell.angle_beta   90.00
_cell.angle_gamma   90.00
#
_symmetry.space_group_name_H-M   'P 1'
#
loop_
_entity.id
_entity.type
_entity.pdbx_description
1 polymer ?
#
loop_
_entity_poly.entity_id
_entity_poly.type
_entity_poly.pdbx_seq_one_letter_code
_entity_poly.pdbx_strand_id
1 'polypeptide(L)'
;MGGDAGAGGDGGAGGNAGTLSLGGAGGAAITGPGGTGGAGGIPGLIGNGGNGGDGGASVTGTGGNGGAGGNGVQIGNGGNGGSGGTGAAAGKAGLGGLGGQLIGLDGSNAPVSTSVHTLQQAALNVVNEPFQTLTGRPLIGNGANGTPGTGAAGGAGGWLFGNGGNGGHGATNTAATATGGAGGAGGILFGTGGNGGTGGIATGAGGIGGAGGAGGVSLLIGSGGTGGNGGNSIGVAGIGGAGGRGGDAGLLFGAAGTGGHGAAGGVPAGVGGAGGNGGLFANGGAGGAGGFNAAGGNGGNGGLFGTGGTGGAGTNFGAGGNGGNGGLFGAGGTGGAAGSGGSGITTGGGGHGGNAGLLSLGASGGAGGSGGASSLAGGAGGTGGNGALLFGFGGAGGAGGHGGAALTSIQQGGAGGAGGNGGLLFGSAGAGGAGGSGANALGAGTGGTGGDGGHAGVFGNGGDGGAGGFGAGTGGSGGVGGNAVLIGNGGNGGNAGKAGATPGAGGTGGLLLGENGLNGLP
;
A
#
# COMPACT_ATOMS: atom_id res chain seq x y z
N MET A 1 1.83 3.78 -12.86
CA MET A 1 2.51 3.92 -14.16
C MET A 1 2.96 5.36 -14.28
N GLY A 2 4.28 5.63 -14.12
CA GLY A 2 4.88 6.86 -14.56
C GLY A 2 4.86 6.84 -16.07
N GLY A 3 3.77 7.36 -16.67
CA GLY A 3 3.72 7.67 -18.05
C GLY A 3 4.63 8.84 -18.35
N ASP A 4 5.10 8.92 -19.53
CA ASP A 4 5.89 9.91 -20.24
C ASP A 4 5.88 11.30 -19.60
N ALA A 5 6.85 12.13 -19.92
CA ALA A 5 6.94 13.54 -19.56
C ALA A 5 5.67 14.39 -19.86
N GLY A 6 4.54 13.77 -20.03
CA GLY A 6 3.20 14.28 -20.28
C GLY A 6 2.39 14.55 -19.01
N ALA A 7 1.10 14.25 -19.05
CA ALA A 7 0.16 14.51 -17.96
C ALA A 7 0.36 13.56 -16.77
N GLY A 8 0.11 14.04 -15.55
CA GLY A 8 0.05 13.20 -14.36
C GLY A 8 -1.18 12.28 -14.40
N GLY A 9 -1.07 11.05 -13.87
CA GLY A 9 -2.20 10.14 -13.78
C GLY A 9 -3.27 10.65 -12.82
N ASP A 10 -4.54 10.42 -13.13
CA ASP A 10 -5.66 10.80 -12.27
C ASP A 10 -5.72 9.91 -11.02
N GLY A 11 -6.17 10.47 -9.89
CA GLY A 11 -6.44 9.73 -8.67
C GLY A 11 -7.67 8.82 -8.83
N GLY A 12 -7.61 7.61 -8.29
CA GLY A 12 -8.76 6.71 -8.26
C GLY A 12 -9.89 7.27 -7.41
N ALA A 13 -11.14 7.10 -7.85
CA ALA A 13 -12.29 7.45 -7.05
C ALA A 13 -12.38 6.56 -5.80
N GLY A 14 -12.84 7.14 -4.68
CA GLY A 14 -13.16 6.39 -3.49
C GLY A 14 -14.34 5.45 -3.75
N GLY A 15 -14.24 4.19 -3.31
CA GLY A 15 -15.33 3.23 -3.45
C GLY A 15 -16.56 3.64 -2.63
N ASN A 16 -17.75 3.39 -3.14
CA ASN A 16 -18.96 3.48 -2.33
C ASN A 16 -18.92 2.35 -1.31
N ALA A 17 -18.88 2.70 -0.05
CA ALA A 17 -18.82 1.71 1.02
C ALA A 17 -19.98 1.88 1.97
N GLY A 18 -20.30 0.82 2.70
CA GLY A 18 -21.37 0.84 3.69
C GLY A 18 -21.30 1.96 4.71
N THR A 19 -20.13 2.53 4.97
CA THR A 19 -19.99 3.61 5.94
C THR A 19 -19.09 4.77 5.51
N LEU A 20 -17.94 4.53 4.86
CA LEU A 20 -16.97 5.61 4.59
C LEU A 20 -15.98 5.24 3.48
N SER A 21 -15.72 6.16 2.54
CA SER A 21 -14.66 6.00 1.55
C SER A 21 -14.02 7.34 1.15
N LEU A 22 -12.76 7.32 0.78
CA LEU A 22 -11.95 8.48 0.44
C LEU A 22 -11.52 8.44 -1.03
N GLY A 23 -11.42 9.59 -1.66
CA GLY A 23 -10.86 9.74 -3.00
C GLY A 23 -9.32 9.69 -3.00
N GLY A 24 -8.73 9.12 -4.01
CA GLY A 24 -7.28 9.11 -4.22
C GLY A 24 -6.74 10.46 -4.71
N ALA A 25 -5.50 10.81 -4.33
CA ALA A 25 -4.83 12.01 -4.83
C ALA A 25 -4.40 11.87 -6.30
N GLY A 26 -4.41 12.97 -7.04
CA GLY A 26 -3.92 13.03 -8.42
C GLY A 26 -2.40 12.92 -8.52
N GLY A 27 -1.89 12.34 -9.59
CA GLY A 27 -0.45 12.20 -9.86
C GLY A 27 0.19 13.52 -10.29
N ALA A 28 1.45 13.76 -9.89
CA ALA A 28 2.22 14.94 -10.30
C ALA A 28 2.78 14.80 -11.73
N ALA A 29 2.92 15.91 -12.45
CA ALA A 29 3.46 15.99 -13.80
C ALA A 29 4.67 16.94 -13.88
N ILE A 30 5.54 16.78 -14.87
CA ILE A 30 6.68 17.68 -15.14
C ILE A 30 6.31 18.72 -16.20
N THR A 31 5.85 18.32 -17.35
CA THR A 31 5.58 19.21 -18.50
C THR A 31 4.10 19.31 -18.88
N GLY A 32 3.30 18.30 -18.51
CA GLY A 32 1.86 18.29 -18.74
C GLY A 32 1.05 18.81 -17.54
N PRO A 33 -0.28 18.79 -17.62
CA PRO A 33 -1.11 19.13 -16.47
C PRO A 33 -0.96 18.06 -15.36
N GLY A 34 -1.03 18.49 -14.11
CA GLY A 34 -1.14 17.57 -12.97
C GLY A 34 -2.42 16.72 -13.07
N GLY A 35 -2.37 15.47 -12.60
CA GLY A 35 -3.54 14.61 -12.58
C GLY A 35 -4.64 15.14 -11.67
N THR A 36 -5.89 14.87 -12.00
CA THR A 36 -7.03 15.26 -11.15
C THR A 36 -7.11 14.37 -9.90
N GLY A 37 -7.57 14.94 -8.77
CA GLY A 37 -7.87 14.18 -7.57
C GLY A 37 -9.12 13.32 -7.76
N GLY A 38 -9.14 12.13 -7.17
CA GLY A 38 -10.29 11.23 -7.20
C GLY A 38 -11.47 11.77 -6.37
N ALA A 39 -12.68 11.47 -6.77
CA ALA A 39 -13.86 11.84 -6.00
C ALA A 39 -13.98 11.03 -4.70
N GLY A 40 -14.48 11.65 -3.63
CA GLY A 40 -14.82 10.98 -2.38
C GLY A 40 -16.05 10.08 -2.55
N GLY A 41 -16.08 8.97 -1.86
CA GLY A 41 -17.18 8.03 -1.91
C GLY A 41 -18.40 8.46 -1.09
N ILE A 42 -19.54 7.89 -1.41
CA ILE A 42 -20.81 8.13 -0.73
C ILE A 42 -20.97 7.07 0.36
N PRO A 43 -21.31 7.44 1.61
CA PRO A 43 -21.55 6.51 2.71
C PRO A 43 -22.90 5.80 2.55
N GLY A 44 -23.18 4.84 3.45
CA GLY A 44 -24.51 4.31 3.67
C GLY A 44 -25.45 5.33 4.32
N LEU A 45 -26.53 4.84 4.92
CA LEU A 45 -27.57 5.68 5.55
C LEU A 45 -27.01 6.62 6.63
N ILE A 46 -26.06 6.14 7.43
CA ILE A 46 -25.37 6.88 8.49
C ILE A 46 -23.86 6.85 8.19
N GLY A 47 -23.26 8.00 8.12
CA GLY A 47 -21.82 8.17 7.86
C GLY A 47 -21.52 9.45 7.10
N ASN A 48 -20.29 9.90 7.19
CA ASN A 48 -19.84 11.09 6.46
C ASN A 48 -19.44 10.70 5.02
N GLY A 49 -19.71 11.58 4.06
CA GLY A 49 -19.14 11.46 2.72
C GLY A 49 -17.61 11.52 2.77
N GLY A 50 -16.94 10.75 1.92
CA GLY A 50 -15.47 10.77 1.84
C GLY A 50 -14.95 12.10 1.30
N ASN A 51 -13.77 12.55 1.77
CA ASN A 51 -13.12 13.72 1.18
C ASN A 51 -12.67 13.42 -0.25
N GLY A 52 -12.72 14.42 -1.12
CA GLY A 52 -12.08 14.36 -2.43
C GLY A 52 -10.56 14.34 -2.31
N GLY A 53 -9.89 13.66 -3.23
CA GLY A 53 -8.44 13.65 -3.33
C GLY A 53 -7.89 14.96 -3.88
N ASP A 54 -6.66 15.31 -3.52
CA ASP A 54 -6.01 16.53 -4.02
C ASP A 54 -5.56 16.36 -5.47
N GLY A 55 -5.55 17.46 -6.21
CA GLY A 55 -4.98 17.52 -7.55
C GLY A 55 -3.45 17.41 -7.52
N GLY A 56 -2.87 16.79 -8.54
CA GLY A 56 -1.42 16.65 -8.68
C GLY A 56 -0.74 17.98 -9.03
N ALA A 57 0.49 18.16 -8.54
CA ALA A 57 1.30 19.33 -8.91
C ALA A 57 1.87 19.20 -10.34
N SER A 58 2.14 20.33 -10.99
CA SER A 58 2.91 20.39 -12.24
C SER A 58 4.01 21.45 -12.13
N VAL A 59 5.09 21.29 -12.87
CA VAL A 59 6.19 22.28 -12.90
C VAL A 59 5.91 23.39 -13.89
N THR A 60 5.67 23.05 -15.15
CA THR A 60 5.46 24.00 -16.23
C THR A 60 4.03 24.05 -16.75
N GLY A 61 3.23 23.03 -16.43
CA GLY A 61 1.82 22.94 -16.79
C GLY A 61 0.89 23.47 -15.71
N THR A 62 -0.40 23.31 -15.92
CA THR A 62 -1.42 23.61 -14.91
C THR A 62 -1.45 22.52 -13.83
N GLY A 63 -1.60 22.91 -12.57
CA GLY A 63 -1.91 21.96 -11.49
C GLY A 63 -3.22 21.22 -11.78
N GLY A 64 -3.32 19.95 -11.33
CA GLY A 64 -4.53 19.15 -11.46
C GLY A 64 -5.66 19.69 -10.59
N ASN A 65 -6.90 19.47 -10.99
CA ASN A 65 -8.04 19.85 -10.15
C ASN A 65 -8.18 18.89 -8.96
N GLY A 66 -8.65 19.41 -7.82
CA GLY A 66 -9.06 18.58 -6.70
C GLY A 66 -10.35 17.81 -7.03
N GLY A 67 -10.47 16.61 -6.47
CA GLY A 67 -11.66 15.77 -6.58
C GLY A 67 -12.82 16.30 -5.76
N ALA A 68 -14.05 15.99 -6.14
CA ALA A 68 -15.23 16.34 -5.38
C ALA A 68 -15.35 15.50 -4.10
N GLY A 69 -15.84 16.09 -3.01
CA GLY A 69 -16.23 15.35 -1.81
C GLY A 69 -17.54 14.57 -2.02
N GLY A 70 -17.67 13.43 -1.33
CA GLY A 70 -18.90 12.64 -1.35
C GLY A 70 -20.00 13.27 -0.51
N ASN A 71 -21.26 13.04 -0.87
CA ASN A 71 -22.40 13.53 -0.10
C ASN A 71 -22.64 12.62 1.12
N GLY A 72 -23.12 13.21 2.24
CA GLY A 72 -23.82 12.47 3.28
C GLY A 72 -25.22 12.05 2.79
N VAL A 73 -25.81 10.99 3.38
CA VAL A 73 -27.14 10.51 2.94
C VAL A 73 -28.24 10.94 3.88
N GLN A 74 -28.36 10.35 5.06
CA GLN A 74 -29.36 10.76 6.08
C GLN A 74 -28.71 11.50 7.25
N ILE A 75 -27.73 10.86 7.88
CA ILE A 75 -26.99 11.41 9.03
C ILE A 75 -25.50 11.35 8.71
N GLY A 76 -24.83 12.51 8.67
CA GLY A 76 -23.40 12.66 8.48
C GLY A 76 -23.06 13.83 7.59
N ASN A 77 -21.86 14.36 7.73
CA ASN A 77 -21.39 15.49 6.95
C ASN A 77 -21.08 15.09 5.51
N GLY A 78 -21.20 16.02 4.58
CA GLY A 78 -20.60 15.91 3.26
C GLY A 78 -19.08 15.95 3.39
N GLY A 79 -18.36 15.24 2.52
CA GLY A 79 -16.90 15.29 2.47
C GLY A 79 -16.39 16.63 1.94
N ASN A 80 -15.19 17.06 2.37
CA ASN A 80 -14.53 18.21 1.79
C ASN A 80 -14.12 17.93 0.34
N GLY A 81 -14.18 18.94 -0.53
CA GLY A 81 -13.49 18.87 -1.83
C GLY A 81 -11.98 18.83 -1.63
N GLY A 82 -11.27 18.14 -2.52
CA GLY A 82 -9.80 18.15 -2.54
C GLY A 82 -9.24 19.50 -2.98
N SER A 83 -8.01 19.80 -2.57
CA SER A 83 -7.30 21.01 -3.02
C SER A 83 -6.85 20.88 -4.47
N GLY A 84 -6.85 21.99 -5.21
CA GLY A 84 -6.19 22.01 -6.53
C GLY A 84 -4.68 21.92 -6.40
N GLY A 85 -4.02 21.23 -7.33
CA GLY A 85 -2.57 21.10 -7.39
C GLY A 85 -1.88 22.41 -7.74
N THR A 86 -0.61 22.56 -7.35
CA THR A 86 0.23 23.69 -7.73
C THR A 86 0.77 23.52 -9.15
N GLY A 87 1.00 24.63 -9.87
CA GLY A 87 1.54 24.63 -11.23
C GLY A 87 1.77 26.04 -11.74
N ALA A 88 2.11 26.20 -13.03
CA ALA A 88 2.18 27.52 -13.68
C ALA A 88 0.83 28.26 -13.54
N ALA A 89 -0.27 27.52 -13.59
CA ALA A 89 -1.57 27.94 -13.08
C ALA A 89 -2.04 26.90 -12.07
N ALA A 90 -2.59 27.33 -10.94
CA ALA A 90 -3.11 26.41 -9.94
C ALA A 90 -4.35 25.67 -10.47
N GLY A 91 -4.48 24.38 -10.11
CA GLY A 91 -5.69 23.61 -10.31
C GLY A 91 -6.84 24.16 -9.47
N LYS A 92 -8.06 23.89 -9.88
CA LYS A 92 -9.26 24.28 -9.11
C LYS A 92 -9.45 23.36 -7.93
N ALA A 93 -9.92 23.90 -6.80
CA ALA A 93 -10.40 23.07 -5.70
C ALA A 93 -11.65 22.28 -6.12
N GLY A 94 -11.76 21.06 -5.63
CA GLY A 94 -12.96 20.25 -5.78
C GLY A 94 -14.14 20.80 -4.99
N LEU A 95 -15.35 20.51 -5.44
CA LEU A 95 -16.56 20.86 -4.70
C LEU A 95 -16.71 19.96 -3.47
N GLY A 96 -17.14 20.51 -2.35
CA GLY A 96 -17.55 19.72 -1.20
C GLY A 96 -18.87 18.99 -1.45
N GLY A 97 -19.06 17.84 -0.78
CA GLY A 97 -20.33 17.13 -0.77
C GLY A 97 -21.37 17.82 0.11
N LEU A 98 -22.64 17.56 -0.15
CA LEU A 98 -23.74 18.01 0.70
C LEU A 98 -23.83 17.16 1.97
N GLY A 99 -24.21 17.77 3.08
CA GLY A 99 -24.52 17.06 4.33
C GLY A 99 -25.77 16.20 4.22
N GLY A 100 -25.94 15.30 5.18
CA GLY A 100 -27.09 14.40 5.25
C GLY A 100 -28.41 15.15 5.43
N GLN A 101 -29.50 14.58 4.92
CA GLN A 101 -30.82 15.21 4.92
C GLN A 101 -31.38 15.49 6.33
N LEU A 102 -31.03 14.65 7.30
CA LEU A 102 -31.53 14.80 8.68
C LEU A 102 -30.56 15.55 9.57
N ILE A 103 -29.26 15.18 9.54
CA ILE A 103 -28.19 15.84 10.30
C ILE A 103 -26.89 15.73 9.49
N GLY A 104 -26.25 16.87 9.24
CA GLY A 104 -24.92 16.93 8.65
C GLY A 104 -24.59 18.29 8.09
N LEU A 105 -23.34 18.71 8.21
CA LEU A 105 -22.82 19.92 7.58
C LEU A 105 -22.29 19.61 6.17
N ASP A 106 -22.38 20.59 5.31
CA ASP A 106 -21.79 20.53 3.98
C ASP A 106 -20.25 20.49 4.08
N GLY A 107 -19.63 19.83 3.14
CA GLY A 107 -18.19 19.89 2.97
C GLY A 107 -17.71 21.26 2.48
N SER A 108 -16.42 21.56 2.67
CA SER A 108 -15.82 22.80 2.17
C SER A 108 -16.01 22.95 0.66
N ASN A 109 -16.43 24.12 0.21
CA ASN A 109 -16.77 24.44 -1.18
C ASN A 109 -17.98 23.67 -1.75
N ALA A 110 -18.93 23.23 -0.91
CA ALA A 110 -20.15 22.61 -1.39
C ALA A 110 -21.00 23.62 -2.24
N PRO A 111 -21.77 23.13 -3.21
CA PRO A 111 -22.69 23.99 -3.95
C PRO A 111 -23.80 24.53 -3.04
N VAL A 112 -24.32 25.69 -3.40
CA VAL A 112 -25.46 26.30 -2.65
C VAL A 112 -26.63 25.32 -2.68
N SER A 113 -27.14 24.98 -1.52
CA SER A 113 -28.21 24.01 -1.32
C SER A 113 -29.60 24.65 -1.19
N THR A 114 -30.64 23.82 -1.14
CA THR A 114 -32.05 24.27 -1.01
C THR A 114 -32.31 25.00 0.30
N SER A 115 -33.38 25.80 0.37
CA SER A 115 -33.72 26.62 1.55
C SER A 115 -33.88 25.81 2.86
N VAL A 116 -34.39 24.59 2.80
CA VAL A 116 -34.53 23.71 3.98
C VAL A 116 -33.15 23.28 4.50
N HIS A 117 -32.26 22.93 3.61
CA HIS A 117 -30.89 22.52 3.98
C HIS A 117 -30.10 23.72 4.53
N THR A 118 -30.30 24.92 3.99
CA THR A 118 -29.70 26.16 4.53
C THR A 118 -30.12 26.44 5.96
N LEU A 119 -31.40 26.22 6.29
CA LEU A 119 -31.89 26.35 7.67
C LEU A 119 -31.25 25.31 8.61
N GLN A 120 -31.11 24.09 8.15
CA GLN A 120 -30.40 23.03 8.88
C GLN A 120 -28.94 23.43 9.16
N GLN A 121 -28.22 23.92 8.15
CA GLN A 121 -26.84 24.40 8.31
C GLN A 121 -26.76 25.54 9.35
N ALA A 122 -27.70 26.50 9.31
CA ALA A 122 -27.75 27.59 10.26
C ALA A 122 -27.98 27.08 11.69
N ALA A 123 -28.91 26.14 11.89
CA ALA A 123 -29.15 25.52 13.18
C ALA A 123 -27.94 24.76 13.74
N LEU A 124 -27.25 24.00 12.89
CA LEU A 124 -26.02 23.27 13.26
C LEU A 124 -24.90 24.25 13.62
N ASN A 125 -24.77 25.38 12.94
CA ASN A 125 -23.79 26.41 13.27
C ASN A 125 -24.03 27.00 14.67
N VAL A 126 -25.28 27.26 15.04
CA VAL A 126 -25.65 27.72 16.40
C VAL A 126 -25.25 26.66 17.46
N VAL A 127 -25.46 25.38 17.19
CA VAL A 127 -25.06 24.30 18.10
C VAL A 127 -23.52 24.20 18.20
N ASN A 128 -22.82 24.48 17.12
CA ASN A 128 -21.36 24.41 17.08
C ASN A 128 -20.65 25.57 17.78
N GLU A 129 -21.29 26.77 17.81
CA GLU A 129 -20.66 28.01 18.30
C GLU A 129 -20.10 27.90 19.73
N PRO A 130 -20.81 27.36 20.74
CA PRO A 130 -20.26 27.19 22.08
C PRO A 130 -19.01 26.28 22.10
N PHE A 131 -19.04 25.16 21.35
CA PHE A 131 -17.92 24.23 21.30
C PHE A 131 -16.72 24.84 20.58
N GLN A 132 -16.97 25.55 19.48
CA GLN A 132 -15.94 26.25 18.72
C GLN A 132 -15.25 27.31 19.58
N THR A 133 -16.04 28.08 20.36
CA THR A 133 -15.52 29.15 21.22
C THR A 133 -14.73 28.60 22.40
N LEU A 134 -15.21 27.51 23.03
CA LEU A 134 -14.56 26.92 24.22
C LEU A 134 -13.35 26.05 23.87
N THR A 135 -13.38 25.34 22.74
CA THR A 135 -12.40 24.29 22.42
C THR A 135 -11.63 24.54 21.11
N GLY A 136 -12.00 25.57 20.35
CA GLY A 136 -11.47 25.82 19.01
C GLY A 136 -11.92 24.79 17.96
N ARG A 137 -12.88 23.91 18.30
CA ARG A 137 -13.31 22.78 17.47
C ARG A 137 -14.83 22.64 17.51
N PRO A 138 -15.53 22.50 16.36
CA PRO A 138 -16.98 22.35 16.35
C PRO A 138 -17.41 21.01 16.96
N LEU A 139 -18.65 20.91 17.41
CA LEU A 139 -19.24 19.63 17.81
C LEU A 139 -19.46 18.73 16.59
N ILE A 140 -20.03 19.30 15.53
CA ILE A 140 -20.32 18.66 14.25
C ILE A 140 -19.71 19.53 13.15
N GLY A 141 -18.82 18.96 12.34
CA GLY A 141 -18.20 19.70 11.24
C GLY A 141 -16.90 19.08 10.78
N ASN A 142 -16.52 19.35 9.55
CA ASN A 142 -15.25 18.89 9.01
C ASN A 142 -14.10 19.82 9.45
N GLY A 143 -12.92 19.26 9.56
CA GLY A 143 -11.69 20.03 9.68
C GLY A 143 -11.40 20.81 8.39
N ALA A 144 -10.83 22.00 8.51
CA ALA A 144 -10.40 22.79 7.36
C ALA A 144 -9.23 22.09 6.65
N ASN A 145 -9.19 22.16 5.32
CA ASN A 145 -8.04 21.70 4.55
C ASN A 145 -6.82 22.59 4.82
N GLY A 146 -5.66 22.00 4.80
CA GLY A 146 -4.39 22.73 4.84
C GLY A 146 -4.23 23.62 3.61
N THR A 147 -3.59 24.77 3.78
CA THR A 147 -3.37 25.72 2.68
C THR A 147 -2.44 25.11 1.61
N PRO A 148 -2.86 25.04 0.34
CA PRO A 148 -2.03 24.54 -0.74
C PRO A 148 -0.72 25.32 -0.89
N GLY A 149 0.36 24.65 -1.21
CA GLY A 149 1.68 25.26 -1.39
C GLY A 149 2.43 25.62 -0.11
N THR A 150 1.85 25.34 1.07
CA THR A 150 2.49 25.63 2.36
C THR A 150 2.90 24.39 3.13
N GLY A 151 2.38 23.21 2.77
CA GLY A 151 2.54 22.00 3.56
C GLY A 151 1.81 22.06 4.92
N ALA A 152 0.84 22.94 5.08
CA ALA A 152 0.06 23.04 6.31
C ALA A 152 -0.77 21.77 6.54
N ALA A 153 -0.86 21.35 7.81
CA ALA A 153 -1.71 20.22 8.17
C ALA A 153 -3.20 20.57 8.01
N GLY A 154 -4.01 19.55 7.71
CA GLY A 154 -5.47 19.65 7.78
C GLY A 154 -5.95 19.76 9.23
N GLY A 155 -7.04 20.49 9.44
CA GLY A 155 -7.70 20.62 10.74
C GLY A 155 -8.40 19.32 11.16
N ALA A 156 -8.57 19.11 12.46
CA ALA A 156 -9.36 17.99 12.98
C ALA A 156 -10.87 18.20 12.72
N GLY A 157 -11.60 17.13 12.46
CA GLY A 157 -13.06 17.12 12.39
C GLY A 157 -13.72 17.41 13.75
N GLY A 158 -15.01 17.58 13.78
CA GLY A 158 -15.78 17.91 14.99
C GLY A 158 -15.63 16.87 16.12
N TRP A 159 -16.08 17.26 17.32
CA TRP A 159 -16.01 16.37 18.48
C TRP A 159 -16.83 15.09 18.30
N LEU A 160 -18.03 15.17 17.73
CA LEU A 160 -18.88 13.99 17.49
C LEU A 160 -18.73 13.50 16.05
N PHE A 161 -19.03 14.37 15.11
CA PHE A 161 -19.09 14.05 13.68
C PHE A 161 -18.21 14.99 12.89
N GLY A 162 -17.49 14.46 11.95
CA GLY A 162 -16.77 15.24 10.96
C GLY A 162 -15.50 14.57 10.46
N ASN A 163 -15.18 14.83 9.22
CA ASN A 163 -13.93 14.36 8.65
C ASN A 163 -12.78 15.30 9.04
N GLY A 164 -11.58 14.77 9.17
CA GLY A 164 -10.38 15.59 9.17
C GLY A 164 -10.20 16.32 7.84
N GLY A 165 -9.67 17.53 7.86
CA GLY A 165 -9.30 18.25 6.66
C GLY A 165 -8.09 17.60 5.98
N ASN A 166 -7.98 17.72 4.66
CA ASN A 166 -6.80 17.26 3.91
C ASN A 166 -5.58 18.12 4.25
N GLY A 167 -4.39 17.54 4.26
CA GLY A 167 -3.14 18.27 4.35
C GLY A 167 -2.87 19.11 3.10
N GLY A 168 -2.28 20.30 3.24
CA GLY A 168 -1.88 21.12 2.12
C GLY A 168 -0.67 20.55 1.38
N HIS A 169 -0.59 20.78 0.07
CA HIS A 169 0.59 20.42 -0.71
C HIS A 169 1.83 21.16 -0.24
N GLY A 170 3.01 20.54 -0.39
CA GLY A 170 4.28 21.22 -0.22
C GLY A 170 4.55 22.22 -1.36
N ALA A 171 5.31 23.27 -1.10
CA ALA A 171 5.69 24.26 -2.10
C ALA A 171 6.62 23.67 -3.17
N THR A 172 6.54 24.18 -4.40
CA THR A 172 7.59 23.97 -5.40
C THR A 172 8.80 24.82 -5.01
N ASN A 173 9.99 24.24 -4.88
CA ASN A 173 11.17 24.93 -4.38
C ASN A 173 12.43 24.62 -5.22
N THR A 174 13.35 25.58 -5.26
CA THR A 174 14.65 25.43 -5.96
C THR A 174 15.68 24.66 -5.14
N ALA A 175 15.57 24.61 -3.81
CA ALA A 175 16.69 24.15 -2.98
C ALA A 175 16.35 23.10 -1.92
N ALA A 176 15.17 23.04 -1.35
CA ALA A 176 14.91 22.17 -0.19
C ALA A 176 13.52 21.57 -0.15
N THR A 177 13.42 20.53 0.61
CA THR A 177 12.25 19.70 0.88
C THR A 177 11.06 20.53 1.40
N ALA A 178 10.04 20.73 0.56
CA ALA A 178 8.75 21.17 1.03
C ALA A 178 7.84 19.95 1.23
N THR A 179 7.69 19.50 2.46
CA THR A 179 6.84 18.35 2.80
C THR A 179 5.36 18.67 2.58
N GLY A 180 4.57 17.67 2.22
CA GLY A 180 3.12 17.77 2.27
C GLY A 180 2.62 17.81 3.72
N GLY A 181 1.54 18.53 3.98
CA GLY A 181 0.89 18.60 5.27
C GLY A 181 0.22 17.29 5.65
N ALA A 182 0.22 16.94 6.93
CA ALA A 182 -0.54 15.80 7.42
C ALA A 182 -2.06 16.04 7.29
N GLY A 183 -2.81 15.00 7.01
CA GLY A 183 -4.27 15.05 7.10
C GLY A 183 -4.74 15.21 8.54
N GLY A 184 -5.81 15.93 8.76
CA GLY A 184 -6.41 16.11 10.08
C GLY A 184 -7.09 14.83 10.59
N ALA A 185 -7.16 14.67 11.90
CA ALA A 185 -7.89 13.55 12.50
C ALA A 185 -9.41 13.70 12.26
N GLY A 186 -10.10 12.57 12.10
CA GLY A 186 -11.57 12.54 12.06
C GLY A 186 -12.21 12.94 13.40
N GLY A 187 -13.54 13.06 13.40
CA GLY A 187 -14.33 13.26 14.62
C GLY A 187 -14.21 12.06 15.57
N ILE A 188 -14.46 12.28 16.88
CA ILE A 188 -14.24 11.25 17.88
C ILE A 188 -15.17 10.07 17.68
N LEU A 189 -16.45 10.31 17.45
CA LEU A 189 -17.43 9.24 17.30
C LEU A 189 -17.48 8.72 15.87
N PHE A 190 -17.73 9.62 14.91
CA PHE A 190 -17.77 9.30 13.48
C PHE A 190 -16.94 10.32 12.70
N GLY A 191 -15.97 9.84 11.97
CA GLY A 191 -15.20 10.71 11.08
C GLY A 191 -14.04 10.00 10.42
N THR A 192 -13.81 10.32 9.16
CA THR A 192 -12.62 9.86 8.45
C THR A 192 -11.45 10.79 8.75
N GLY A 193 -10.26 10.23 8.80
CA GLY A 193 -9.04 11.04 8.72
C GLY A 193 -8.96 11.77 7.37
N GLY A 194 -8.41 12.97 7.36
CA GLY A 194 -8.09 13.69 6.12
C GLY A 194 -6.92 13.06 5.37
N ASN A 195 -6.87 13.24 4.07
CA ASN A 195 -5.72 12.78 3.28
C ASN A 195 -4.46 13.60 3.59
N GLY A 196 -3.29 12.97 3.53
CA GLY A 196 -2.02 13.69 3.56
C GLY A 196 -1.80 14.49 2.26
N GLY A 197 -1.27 15.69 2.37
CA GLY A 197 -0.91 16.51 1.21
C GLY A 197 0.29 15.96 0.46
N THR A 198 0.36 16.20 -0.83
CA THR A 198 1.51 15.79 -1.65
C THR A 198 2.77 16.58 -1.29
N GLY A 199 3.93 15.95 -1.39
CA GLY A 199 5.21 16.64 -1.24
C GLY A 199 5.44 17.66 -2.35
N GLY A 200 6.16 18.73 -2.04
CA GLY A 200 6.53 19.77 -2.99
C GLY A 200 7.59 19.31 -3.97
N ILE A 201 7.59 19.91 -5.17
CA ILE A 201 8.52 19.57 -6.25
C ILE A 201 9.84 20.33 -6.04
N ALA A 202 10.98 19.63 -6.14
CA ALA A 202 12.30 20.25 -6.16
C ALA A 202 12.76 20.50 -7.60
N THR A 203 13.14 21.76 -7.92
CA THR A 203 13.57 22.18 -9.26
C THR A 203 15.07 22.41 -9.40
N GLY A 204 15.80 22.57 -8.28
CA GLY A 204 17.24 22.81 -8.27
C GLY A 204 18.08 21.54 -8.44
N ALA A 205 19.33 21.71 -8.91
CA ALA A 205 20.28 20.61 -8.99
C ALA A 205 20.55 20.03 -7.58
N GLY A 206 20.54 18.72 -7.43
CA GLY A 206 20.66 18.04 -6.14
C GLY A 206 19.47 18.26 -5.20
N GLY A 207 18.37 18.87 -5.67
CA GLY A 207 17.18 19.13 -4.88
C GLY A 207 16.48 17.83 -4.47
N ILE A 208 15.89 17.82 -3.29
CA ILE A 208 15.14 16.69 -2.75
C ILE A 208 13.66 17.03 -2.81
N GLY A 209 12.86 16.25 -3.54
CA GLY A 209 11.40 16.38 -3.52
C GLY A 209 10.85 16.20 -2.10
N GLY A 210 9.84 16.96 -1.74
CA GLY A 210 9.23 16.90 -0.41
C GLY A 210 8.59 15.54 -0.16
N ALA A 211 8.65 15.06 1.08
CA ALA A 211 7.89 13.88 1.46
C ALA A 211 6.38 14.17 1.44
N GLY A 212 5.58 13.19 1.09
CA GLY A 212 4.11 13.28 1.23
C GLY A 212 3.71 13.34 2.70
N GLY A 213 2.65 14.06 3.00
CA GLY A 213 2.09 14.12 4.35
C GLY A 213 1.44 12.80 4.77
N ALA A 214 1.46 12.51 6.06
CA ALA A 214 0.73 11.37 6.60
C ALA A 214 -0.79 11.57 6.49
N GLY A 215 -1.52 10.51 6.23
CA GLY A 215 -2.98 10.51 6.34
C GLY A 215 -3.43 10.68 7.79
N GLY A 216 -4.53 11.37 8.01
CA GLY A 216 -5.13 11.56 9.32
C GLY A 216 -5.72 10.26 9.87
N VAL A 217 -5.76 10.14 11.19
CA VAL A 217 -6.35 8.99 11.87
C VAL A 217 -7.85 9.16 12.03
N SER A 218 -8.61 8.07 12.02
CA SER A 218 -9.97 8.01 12.56
C SER A 218 -9.91 7.53 14.02
N LEU A 219 -10.86 7.99 14.87
CA LEU A 219 -10.80 7.67 16.29
C LEU A 219 -11.66 6.46 16.64
N LEU A 220 -12.99 6.53 16.56
CA LEU A 220 -13.85 5.41 16.94
C LEU A 220 -14.40 4.67 15.73
N ILE A 221 -15.11 5.36 14.87
CA ILE A 221 -15.72 4.82 13.65
C ILE A 221 -15.33 5.71 12.47
N GLY A 222 -14.63 5.15 11.51
CA GLY A 222 -14.25 5.84 10.30
C GLY A 222 -12.95 5.34 9.71
N SER A 223 -12.70 5.68 8.47
CA SER A 223 -11.49 5.28 7.76
C SER A 223 -10.34 6.25 8.04
N GLY A 224 -9.14 5.72 8.14
CA GLY A 224 -7.92 6.52 8.10
C GLY A 224 -7.74 7.21 6.74
N GLY A 225 -7.15 8.39 6.72
CA GLY A 225 -6.83 9.10 5.49
C GLY A 225 -5.69 8.44 4.72
N THR A 226 -5.66 8.62 3.41
CA THR A 226 -4.53 8.15 2.59
C THR A 226 -3.29 8.98 2.86
N GLY A 227 -2.10 8.38 2.80
CA GLY A 227 -0.85 9.12 2.78
C GLY A 227 -0.70 9.92 1.48
N GLY A 228 -0.13 11.11 1.57
CA GLY A 228 0.19 11.93 0.40
C GLY A 228 1.34 11.36 -0.42
N ASN A 229 1.34 11.60 -1.72
CA ASN A 229 2.45 11.19 -2.58
C ASN A 229 3.69 12.05 -2.32
N GLY A 230 4.87 11.47 -2.49
CA GLY A 230 6.12 12.23 -2.49
C GLY A 230 6.17 13.23 -3.65
N GLY A 231 6.91 14.32 -3.48
CA GLY A 231 7.15 15.32 -4.51
C GLY A 231 8.30 14.93 -5.43
N ASN A 232 8.16 15.18 -6.72
CA ASN A 232 9.19 14.88 -7.71
C ASN A 232 10.42 15.79 -7.54
N SER A 233 11.59 15.29 -7.94
CA SER A 233 12.76 16.13 -8.16
C SER A 233 13.13 16.12 -9.65
N ILE A 234 13.25 17.29 -10.25
CA ILE A 234 13.59 17.47 -11.66
C ILE A 234 14.99 18.02 -11.88
N GLY A 235 15.68 18.41 -10.78
CA GLY A 235 17.07 18.85 -10.86
C GLY A 235 18.02 17.69 -11.18
N VAL A 236 19.14 18.00 -11.81
CA VAL A 236 20.21 17.03 -12.06
C VAL A 236 20.66 16.42 -10.71
N ALA A 237 20.72 15.09 -10.61
CA ALA A 237 21.02 14.34 -9.39
C ALA A 237 20.05 14.62 -8.21
N GLY A 238 18.84 15.07 -8.49
CA GLY A 238 17.82 15.29 -7.46
C GLY A 238 17.19 13.98 -6.97
N ILE A 239 16.71 13.95 -5.75
CA ILE A 239 16.10 12.79 -5.10
C ILE A 239 14.59 12.98 -5.01
N GLY A 240 13.79 11.97 -5.40
CA GLY A 240 12.33 12.01 -5.23
C GLY A 240 11.92 11.90 -3.75
N GLY A 241 10.85 12.57 -3.36
CA GLY A 241 10.31 12.52 -2.01
C GLY A 241 9.65 11.17 -1.69
N ALA A 242 9.72 10.75 -0.43
CA ALA A 242 9.01 9.56 0.04
C ALA A 242 7.49 9.78 0.09
N GLY A 243 6.71 8.71 -0.12
CA GLY A 243 5.26 8.75 0.13
C GLY A 243 4.95 8.82 1.62
N GLY A 244 3.87 9.50 1.98
CA GLY A 244 3.38 9.61 3.35
C GLY A 244 2.73 8.30 3.83
N ARG A 245 2.75 8.05 5.13
CA ARG A 245 2.06 6.91 5.74
C ARG A 245 0.54 7.09 5.65
N GLY A 246 -0.21 6.01 5.42
CA GLY A 246 -1.66 6.01 5.59
C GLY A 246 -2.08 6.18 7.05
N GLY A 247 -3.21 6.81 7.30
CA GLY A 247 -3.79 6.97 8.63
C GLY A 247 -4.39 5.68 9.16
N ASP A 248 -4.40 5.53 10.47
CA ASP A 248 -4.99 4.36 11.12
C ASP A 248 -6.53 4.44 11.06
N ALA A 249 -7.18 3.28 10.96
CA ALA A 249 -8.63 3.16 11.01
C ALA A 249 -9.19 3.51 12.41
N GLY A 250 -10.49 3.79 12.47
CA GLY A 250 -11.20 3.94 13.75
C GLY A 250 -11.13 2.66 14.59
N LEU A 251 -11.15 2.83 15.92
CA LEU A 251 -10.99 1.75 16.87
C LEU A 251 -11.96 0.58 16.63
N LEU A 252 -13.22 0.87 16.30
CA LEU A 252 -14.23 -0.18 16.07
C LEU A 252 -14.32 -0.54 14.58
N PHE A 253 -14.71 0.40 13.74
CA PHE A 253 -15.02 0.16 12.32
C PHE A 253 -14.37 1.21 11.43
N GLY A 254 -13.92 0.80 10.26
CA GLY A 254 -13.38 1.63 9.22
C GLY A 254 -12.27 0.90 8.46
N ALA A 255 -11.81 1.47 7.38
CA ALA A 255 -10.65 0.98 6.65
C ALA A 255 -9.40 1.80 7.03
N ALA A 256 -8.27 1.18 7.17
CA ALA A 256 -7.02 1.92 7.31
C ALA A 256 -6.63 2.60 6.00
N GLY A 257 -6.02 3.76 6.08
CA GLY A 257 -5.54 4.50 4.91
C GLY A 257 -4.40 3.81 4.20
N THR A 258 -4.33 3.95 2.89
CA THR A 258 -3.19 3.46 2.09
C THR A 258 -2.00 4.40 2.22
N GLY A 259 -0.79 3.87 2.11
CA GLY A 259 0.41 4.68 1.99
C GLY A 259 0.46 5.43 0.66
N GLY A 260 1.04 6.63 0.66
CA GLY A 260 1.28 7.42 -0.54
C GLY A 260 2.42 6.84 -1.38
N HIS A 261 2.42 7.13 -2.67
CA HIS A 261 3.48 6.69 -3.57
C HIS A 261 4.76 7.50 -3.35
N GLY A 262 5.90 6.84 -3.49
CA GLY A 262 7.17 7.52 -3.61
C GLY A 262 7.29 8.23 -4.97
N ALA A 263 7.97 9.35 -5.01
CA ALA A 263 8.11 10.17 -6.18
C ALA A 263 9.30 9.81 -7.06
N ALA A 264 9.23 10.20 -8.32
CA ALA A 264 10.34 10.11 -9.25
C ALA A 264 11.41 11.18 -8.95
N GLY A 265 12.65 10.83 -9.18
CA GLY A 265 13.81 11.72 -9.05
C GLY A 265 15.01 11.07 -9.73
N GLY A 266 16.19 11.62 -9.50
CA GLY A 266 17.42 10.88 -9.77
C GLY A 266 17.53 9.62 -8.89
N VAL A 267 18.66 8.96 -8.88
CA VAL A 267 18.88 7.74 -8.08
C VAL A 267 19.47 8.12 -6.73
N PRO A 268 18.84 7.75 -5.57
CA PRO A 268 17.59 7.01 -5.40
C PRO A 268 16.34 7.90 -5.45
N ALA A 269 15.20 7.33 -5.83
CA ALA A 269 13.89 7.98 -5.75
C ALA A 269 13.20 7.75 -4.38
N GLY A 270 12.05 8.35 -4.16
CA GLY A 270 11.30 8.22 -2.90
C GLY A 270 10.72 6.83 -2.67
N VAL A 271 10.85 6.31 -1.47
CA VAL A 271 10.19 5.05 -1.06
C VAL A 271 8.67 5.25 -0.94
N GLY A 272 7.91 4.18 -1.14
CA GLY A 272 6.46 4.20 -0.88
C GLY A 272 6.15 4.35 0.61
N GLY A 273 5.07 5.04 0.95
CA GLY A 273 4.59 5.18 2.32
C GLY A 273 3.99 3.88 2.85
N ALA A 274 4.11 3.62 4.13
CA ALA A 274 3.46 2.48 4.76
C ALA A 274 1.94 2.66 4.84
N GLY A 275 1.18 1.58 4.79
CA GLY A 275 -0.26 1.60 5.08
C GLY A 275 -0.55 1.87 6.56
N GLY A 276 -1.73 2.38 6.87
CA GLY A 276 -2.22 2.56 8.23
C GLY A 276 -2.65 1.23 8.86
N ASN A 277 -2.74 1.20 10.18
CA ASN A 277 -3.21 0.03 10.91
C ASN A 277 -4.74 -0.01 11.00
N GLY A 278 -5.29 -1.23 11.01
CA GLY A 278 -6.72 -1.46 11.21
C GLY A 278 -7.14 -1.26 12.67
N GLY A 279 -8.39 -0.87 12.91
CA GLY A 279 -9.07 -0.94 14.20
C GLY A 279 -9.64 -2.36 14.44
N LEU A 280 -10.53 -2.50 15.43
CA LEU A 280 -10.99 -3.82 15.90
C LEU A 280 -11.45 -4.76 14.78
N PHE A 281 -12.29 -4.27 13.85
CA PHE A 281 -12.84 -5.03 12.72
C PHE A 281 -12.26 -4.60 11.36
N ALA A 282 -11.20 -3.82 11.35
CA ALA A 282 -10.66 -3.21 10.14
C ALA A 282 -9.40 -3.90 9.63
N ASN A 283 -9.27 -3.92 8.33
CA ASN A 283 -8.05 -4.39 7.66
C ASN A 283 -6.97 -3.30 7.70
N GLY A 284 -5.72 -3.72 7.72
CA GLY A 284 -4.59 -2.83 7.51
C GLY A 284 -4.61 -2.22 6.11
N GLY A 285 -4.14 -0.99 5.97
CA GLY A 285 -4.01 -0.30 4.70
C GLY A 285 -2.87 -0.86 3.84
N ALA A 286 -3.01 -0.76 2.54
CA ALA A 286 -1.92 -1.14 1.63
C ALA A 286 -0.75 -0.15 1.71
N GLY A 287 0.47 -0.64 1.52
CA GLY A 287 1.65 0.20 1.30
C GLY A 287 1.61 0.88 -0.07
N GLY A 288 2.16 2.08 -0.17
CA GLY A 288 2.32 2.81 -1.43
C GLY A 288 3.43 2.23 -2.30
N ALA A 289 3.34 2.39 -3.60
CA ALA A 289 4.41 1.99 -4.50
C ALA A 289 5.65 2.90 -4.33
N GLY A 290 6.84 2.35 -4.54
CA GLY A 290 8.07 3.13 -4.59
C GLY A 290 8.15 4.01 -5.85
N GLY A 291 8.89 5.11 -5.78
CA GLY A 291 9.31 5.87 -6.95
C GLY A 291 10.40 5.15 -7.74
N PHE A 292 10.92 5.77 -8.79
CA PHE A 292 11.94 5.14 -9.66
C PHE A 292 13.15 4.61 -8.84
N ASN A 293 13.47 3.34 -8.96
CA ASN A 293 14.50 2.61 -8.19
C ASN A 293 14.29 2.59 -6.66
N ALA A 294 13.06 2.70 -6.20
CA ALA A 294 12.77 2.73 -4.77
C ALA A 294 11.85 1.59 -4.33
N ALA A 295 11.97 1.24 -3.07
CA ALA A 295 11.14 0.21 -2.47
C ALA A 295 9.68 0.65 -2.28
N GLY A 296 8.77 -0.30 -2.38
CA GLY A 296 7.39 -0.12 -1.95
C GLY A 296 7.27 0.00 -0.42
N GLY A 297 6.23 0.66 0.04
CA GLY A 297 5.88 0.78 1.46
C GLY A 297 5.32 -0.52 2.02
N ASN A 298 5.48 -0.74 3.30
CA ASN A 298 4.90 -1.90 3.98
C ASN A 298 3.38 -1.76 4.12
N GLY A 299 2.66 -2.87 4.07
CA GLY A 299 1.26 -2.91 4.45
C GLY A 299 1.08 -2.65 5.96
N GLY A 300 -0.03 -2.06 6.34
CA GLY A 300 -0.41 -1.87 7.74
C GLY A 300 -0.93 -3.16 8.38
N ASN A 301 -0.83 -3.26 9.69
CA ASN A 301 -1.36 -4.42 10.41
C ASN A 301 -2.89 -4.40 10.46
N GLY A 302 -3.51 -5.56 10.42
CA GLY A 302 -4.95 -5.71 10.66
C GLY A 302 -5.30 -5.44 12.13
N GLY A 303 -6.53 -5.04 12.39
CA GLY A 303 -7.10 -4.99 13.73
C GLY A 303 -7.44 -6.40 14.25
N LEU A 304 -8.14 -6.50 15.37
CA LEU A 304 -8.38 -7.79 16.04
C LEU A 304 -8.95 -8.87 15.10
N PHE A 305 -9.92 -8.50 14.28
CA PHE A 305 -10.55 -9.38 13.26
C PHE A 305 -10.10 -9.06 11.83
N GLY A 306 -9.23 -8.05 11.65
CA GLY A 306 -8.82 -7.55 10.35
C GLY A 306 -7.63 -8.29 9.75
N THR A 307 -7.59 -8.32 8.44
CA THR A 307 -6.43 -8.83 7.69
C THR A 307 -5.32 -7.78 7.62
N GLY A 308 -4.09 -8.21 7.52
CA GLY A 308 -2.98 -7.33 7.21
C GLY A 308 -3.13 -6.68 5.83
N GLY A 309 -2.65 -5.46 5.67
CA GLY A 309 -2.61 -4.77 4.38
C GLY A 309 -1.53 -5.35 3.46
N THR A 310 -1.70 -5.19 2.17
CA THR A 310 -0.70 -5.62 1.18
C THR A 310 0.52 -4.69 1.18
N GLY A 311 1.70 -5.24 0.95
CA GLY A 311 2.89 -4.43 0.69
C GLY A 311 2.81 -3.70 -0.66
N GLY A 312 3.36 -2.51 -0.75
CA GLY A 312 3.46 -1.74 -1.99
C GLY A 312 4.47 -2.34 -2.96
N ALA A 313 4.26 -2.15 -4.25
CA ALA A 313 5.23 -2.60 -5.25
C ALA A 313 6.49 -1.72 -5.23
N GLY A 314 7.66 -2.36 -5.39
CA GLY A 314 8.88 -1.67 -5.79
C GLY A 314 8.82 -1.27 -7.26
N THR A 315 9.58 -0.29 -7.67
CA THR A 315 9.69 0.09 -9.08
C THR A 315 11.14 -0.02 -9.55
N ASN A 316 11.33 -0.40 -10.78
CA ASN A 316 12.63 -0.69 -11.39
C ASN A 316 13.47 -1.65 -10.50
N PHE A 317 14.50 -1.17 -9.82
CA PHE A 317 15.35 -1.98 -8.94
C PHE A 317 14.86 -2.06 -7.49
N GLY A 318 13.75 -1.40 -7.17
CA GLY A 318 13.20 -1.33 -5.81
C GLY A 318 12.61 -2.65 -5.34
N ALA A 319 12.83 -2.98 -4.06
CA ALA A 319 12.20 -4.13 -3.43
C ALA A 319 10.69 -3.90 -3.22
N GLY A 320 9.92 -4.97 -3.20
CA GLY A 320 8.53 -4.91 -2.74
C GLY A 320 8.44 -4.63 -1.24
N GLY A 321 7.40 -3.93 -0.81
CA GLY A 321 7.09 -3.73 0.61
C GLY A 321 6.55 -5.02 1.25
N ASN A 322 6.78 -5.20 2.54
CA ASN A 322 6.25 -6.36 3.25
C ASN A 322 4.73 -6.24 3.45
N GLY A 323 4.03 -7.37 3.45
CA GLY A 323 2.64 -7.41 3.89
C GLY A 323 2.51 -7.15 5.39
N GLY A 324 1.42 -6.53 5.81
CA GLY A 324 1.09 -6.33 7.22
C GLY A 324 0.64 -7.62 7.89
N ASN A 325 0.85 -7.74 9.20
CA ASN A 325 0.35 -8.88 9.94
C ASN A 325 -1.18 -8.81 10.10
N GLY A 326 -1.82 -9.96 10.13
CA GLY A 326 -3.22 -10.07 10.53
C GLY A 326 -3.41 -9.75 12.02
N GLY A 327 -4.60 -9.34 12.41
CA GLY A 327 -5.00 -9.24 13.81
C GLY A 327 -5.21 -10.63 14.43
N LEU A 328 -5.71 -10.68 15.67
CA LEU A 328 -5.85 -11.94 16.43
C LEU A 328 -6.57 -13.05 15.63
N PHE A 329 -7.59 -12.68 14.86
CA PHE A 329 -8.40 -13.59 14.02
C PHE A 329 -8.21 -13.35 12.52
N GLY A 330 -7.26 -12.49 12.08
CA GLY A 330 -7.08 -12.08 10.70
C GLY A 330 -5.96 -12.78 9.96
N ALA A 331 -6.08 -12.84 8.64
CA ALA A 331 -5.02 -13.31 7.76
C ALA A 331 -3.89 -12.27 7.61
N GLY A 332 -2.69 -12.71 7.29
CA GLY A 332 -1.60 -11.83 6.91
C GLY A 332 -1.81 -11.18 5.53
N GLY A 333 -1.28 -9.99 5.35
CA GLY A 333 -1.28 -9.32 4.06
C GLY A 333 -0.21 -9.87 3.12
N THR A 334 -0.43 -9.78 1.82
CA THR A 334 0.56 -10.22 0.82
C THR A 334 1.74 -9.24 0.72
N GLY A 335 2.93 -9.76 0.46
CA GLY A 335 4.10 -8.95 0.13
C GLY A 335 3.95 -8.28 -1.24
N GLY A 336 4.52 -7.10 -1.40
CA GLY A 336 4.55 -6.38 -2.67
C GLY A 336 5.55 -7.00 -3.65
N ALA A 337 5.26 -6.91 -4.94
CA ALA A 337 6.21 -7.32 -5.98
C ALA A 337 7.40 -6.37 -6.05
N ALA A 338 8.57 -6.89 -6.37
CA ALA A 338 9.73 -6.07 -6.71
C ALA A 338 9.57 -5.44 -8.10
N GLY A 339 10.27 -4.33 -8.31
CA GLY A 339 10.34 -3.68 -9.62
C GLY A 339 11.22 -4.47 -10.60
N SER A 340 10.88 -4.38 -11.89
CA SER A 340 11.68 -4.93 -12.99
C SER A 340 12.83 -4.00 -13.33
N GLY A 341 14.06 -4.48 -13.29
CA GLY A 341 15.25 -3.67 -13.60
C GLY A 341 15.58 -3.56 -15.09
N GLY A 342 16.22 -2.47 -15.44
CA GLY A 342 16.88 -2.29 -16.73
C GLY A 342 18.26 -2.95 -16.78
N SER A 343 19.08 -2.60 -17.82
CA SER A 343 20.39 -3.21 -18.03
C SER A 343 21.42 -2.86 -16.94
N GLY A 344 22.09 -3.83 -16.40
CA GLY A 344 23.35 -3.70 -15.67
C GLY A 344 23.30 -3.71 -14.14
N ILE A 345 22.16 -3.90 -13.48
CA ILE A 345 22.04 -3.86 -12.02
C ILE A 345 21.12 -4.99 -11.51
N THR A 346 21.38 -5.51 -10.31
CA THR A 346 20.53 -6.49 -9.63
C THR A 346 19.24 -5.85 -9.15
N THR A 347 18.11 -6.53 -9.29
CA THR A 347 16.81 -6.04 -8.82
C THR A 347 16.56 -6.36 -7.36
N GLY A 348 15.64 -5.57 -6.76
CA GLY A 348 15.14 -5.83 -5.42
C GLY A 348 14.39 -7.15 -5.30
N GLY A 349 14.36 -7.69 -4.10
CA GLY A 349 13.54 -8.86 -3.76
C GLY A 349 12.07 -8.49 -3.60
N GLY A 350 11.20 -9.48 -3.75
CA GLY A 350 9.79 -9.36 -3.38
C GLY A 350 9.64 -9.15 -1.87
N GLY A 351 8.60 -8.43 -1.47
CA GLY A 351 8.27 -8.21 -0.07
C GLY A 351 7.79 -9.50 0.60
N HIS A 352 8.06 -9.64 1.88
CA HIS A 352 7.58 -10.79 2.65
C HIS A 352 6.08 -10.72 2.89
N GLY A 353 5.43 -11.87 2.93
CA GLY A 353 4.04 -11.97 3.39
C GLY A 353 3.93 -11.70 4.89
N GLY A 354 2.85 -11.07 5.32
CA GLY A 354 2.54 -10.86 6.73
C GLY A 354 2.05 -12.16 7.40
N ASN A 355 2.30 -12.28 8.69
CA ASN A 355 1.83 -13.44 9.46
C ASN A 355 0.32 -13.34 9.73
N ALA A 356 -0.36 -14.48 9.83
CA ALA A 356 -1.71 -14.54 10.34
C ALA A 356 -1.74 -14.35 11.88
N GLY A 357 -2.89 -14.01 12.42
CA GLY A 357 -3.08 -13.78 13.85
C GLY A 357 -3.08 -15.04 14.69
N LEU A 358 -3.07 -14.87 16.00
CA LEU A 358 -2.88 -15.97 16.98
C LEU A 358 -3.99 -17.02 16.94
N LEU A 359 -5.25 -16.61 16.83
CA LEU A 359 -6.44 -17.46 16.94
C LEU A 359 -7.27 -17.51 15.65
N SER A 360 -6.69 -17.15 14.52
CA SER A 360 -7.43 -17.18 13.27
C SER A 360 -7.78 -18.62 12.86
N LEU A 361 -9.07 -18.91 12.79
CA LEU A 361 -9.60 -20.17 12.33
C LEU A 361 -9.45 -20.29 10.82
N GLY A 362 -8.44 -21.01 10.37
CA GLY A 362 -8.19 -21.27 8.95
C GLY A 362 -7.62 -20.09 8.17
N ALA A 363 -7.23 -18.98 8.83
CA ALA A 363 -6.60 -17.88 8.16
C ALA A 363 -5.14 -18.19 7.80
N SER A 364 -4.76 -17.84 6.59
CA SER A 364 -3.41 -18.07 6.09
C SER A 364 -2.48 -16.87 6.37
N GLY A 365 -1.20 -17.14 6.48
CA GLY A 365 -0.18 -16.11 6.30
C GLY A 365 -0.27 -15.56 4.87
N GLY A 366 0.11 -14.30 4.67
CA GLY A 366 0.15 -13.67 3.36
C GLY A 366 1.19 -14.31 2.45
N ALA A 367 0.93 -14.34 1.15
CA ALA A 367 1.93 -14.78 0.17
C ALA A 367 3.09 -13.79 0.08
N GLY A 368 4.31 -14.27 -0.19
CA GLY A 368 5.44 -13.42 -0.51
C GLY A 368 5.29 -12.79 -1.90
N GLY A 369 5.80 -11.58 -2.08
CA GLY A 369 5.83 -10.91 -3.37
C GLY A 369 6.86 -11.51 -4.32
N SER A 370 6.65 -11.38 -5.63
CA SER A 370 7.60 -11.84 -6.63
C SER A 370 8.85 -10.98 -6.69
N GLY A 371 10.00 -11.58 -6.98
CA GLY A 371 11.24 -10.87 -7.29
C GLY A 371 11.15 -10.18 -8.65
N GLY A 372 11.86 -9.08 -8.81
CA GLY A 372 11.95 -8.33 -10.06
C GLY A 372 12.86 -8.97 -11.09
N ALA A 373 12.52 -8.83 -12.37
CA ALA A 373 13.39 -9.27 -13.46
C ALA A 373 14.52 -8.26 -13.71
N SER A 374 15.73 -8.73 -14.05
CA SER A 374 16.89 -7.89 -14.35
C SER A 374 17.75 -8.48 -15.45
N SER A 375 18.51 -7.63 -16.13
CA SER A 375 19.50 -8.06 -17.11
C SER A 375 20.75 -8.73 -16.52
N LEU A 376 21.01 -8.59 -15.21
CA LEU A 376 22.16 -9.21 -14.55
C LEU A 376 21.73 -10.35 -13.63
N ALA A 377 20.97 -10.06 -12.59
CA ALA A 377 20.42 -11.06 -11.68
C ALA A 377 18.99 -10.70 -11.29
N GLY A 378 18.07 -11.63 -11.44
CA GLY A 378 16.70 -11.49 -10.97
C GLY A 378 16.65 -11.35 -9.44
N GLY A 379 15.76 -10.57 -8.92
CA GLY A 379 15.52 -10.43 -7.48
C GLY A 379 14.94 -11.71 -6.87
N ALA A 380 15.25 -11.99 -5.61
CA ALA A 380 14.66 -13.10 -4.88
C ALA A 380 13.16 -12.86 -4.63
N GLY A 381 12.39 -13.92 -4.62
CA GLY A 381 10.99 -13.88 -4.16
C GLY A 381 10.91 -13.62 -2.65
N GLY A 382 9.88 -12.93 -2.19
CA GLY A 382 9.62 -12.75 -0.75
C GLY A 382 9.16 -14.05 -0.09
N THR A 383 9.46 -14.23 1.19
CA THR A 383 8.98 -15.39 1.96
C THR A 383 7.47 -15.27 2.22
N GLY A 384 6.78 -16.39 2.27
CA GLY A 384 5.39 -16.45 2.75
C GLY A 384 5.33 -16.14 4.25
N GLY A 385 4.23 -15.53 4.68
CA GLY A 385 3.95 -15.32 6.11
C GLY A 385 3.51 -16.62 6.79
N ASN A 386 3.77 -16.71 8.08
CA ASN A 386 3.35 -17.87 8.88
C ASN A 386 1.83 -17.87 9.08
N GLY A 387 1.27 -19.08 9.17
CA GLY A 387 -0.11 -19.29 9.59
C GLY A 387 -0.34 -18.86 11.04
N ALA A 388 -1.60 -18.89 11.46
CA ALA A 388 -1.97 -18.59 12.84
C ALA A 388 -1.31 -19.56 13.82
N LEU A 389 -1.07 -19.11 15.05
CA LEU A 389 -0.36 -19.93 16.02
C LEU A 389 -1.10 -21.23 16.31
N LEU A 390 -2.43 -21.21 16.45
CA LEU A 390 -3.23 -22.39 16.79
C LEU A 390 -3.76 -23.12 15.56
N PHE A 391 -4.44 -22.40 14.66
CA PHE A 391 -5.12 -22.95 13.47
C PHE A 391 -4.84 -22.04 12.28
N GLY A 392 -3.99 -22.43 11.36
CA GLY A 392 -3.80 -21.59 10.17
C GLY A 392 -2.81 -22.14 9.17
N PHE A 393 -2.94 -21.73 7.94
CA PHE A 393 -2.08 -22.15 6.84
C PHE A 393 -0.92 -21.18 6.65
N GLY A 394 0.25 -21.68 6.31
CA GLY A 394 1.38 -20.85 5.86
C GLY A 394 1.12 -20.23 4.49
N GLY A 395 1.56 -19.01 4.28
CA GLY A 395 1.54 -18.35 2.99
C GLY A 395 2.59 -18.90 2.04
N ALA A 396 2.30 -18.92 0.74
CA ALA A 396 3.27 -19.34 -0.27
C ALA A 396 4.43 -18.34 -0.40
N GLY A 397 5.62 -18.82 -0.71
CA GLY A 397 6.77 -18.00 -1.08
C GLY A 397 6.58 -17.35 -2.45
N GLY A 398 7.12 -16.15 -2.65
CA GLY A 398 7.09 -15.46 -3.94
C GLY A 398 8.06 -16.09 -4.95
N ALA A 399 7.70 -16.05 -6.23
CA ALA A 399 8.61 -16.50 -7.29
C ALA A 399 9.84 -15.60 -7.41
N GLY A 400 11.00 -16.16 -7.74
CA GLY A 400 12.21 -15.42 -8.10
C GLY A 400 12.05 -14.69 -9.43
N GLY A 401 12.64 -13.51 -9.55
CA GLY A 401 12.65 -12.75 -10.80
C GLY A 401 13.53 -13.38 -11.88
N HIS A 402 13.14 -13.19 -13.12
CA HIS A 402 13.93 -13.67 -14.25
C HIS A 402 15.20 -12.84 -14.45
N GLY A 403 16.32 -13.51 -14.77
CA GLY A 403 17.48 -12.84 -15.34
C GLY A 403 17.20 -12.51 -16.80
N GLY A 404 17.40 -11.27 -17.21
CA GLY A 404 17.11 -10.81 -18.58
C GLY A 404 18.16 -11.22 -19.60
N ALA A 405 17.94 -11.01 -20.90
CA ALA A 405 18.87 -11.36 -21.97
C ALA A 405 19.93 -10.26 -22.20
N ALA A 406 21.13 -10.40 -21.68
CA ALA A 406 22.27 -9.55 -22.04
C ALA A 406 23.29 -10.33 -22.90
N LEU A 407 23.96 -9.60 -23.80
CA LEU A 407 24.88 -10.17 -24.76
C LEU A 407 26.26 -10.51 -24.17
N THR A 408 26.62 -10.03 -23.00
CA THR A 408 28.01 -10.05 -22.50
C THR A 408 28.19 -10.56 -21.07
N SER A 409 27.16 -10.87 -20.30
CA SER A 409 27.29 -11.31 -18.90
C SER A 409 26.47 -12.56 -18.60
N ILE A 410 26.98 -13.38 -17.66
CA ILE A 410 26.27 -14.53 -17.12
C ILE A 410 25.07 -14.04 -16.31
N GLN A 411 23.92 -14.55 -16.64
CA GLN A 411 22.66 -14.10 -16.05
C GLN A 411 22.14 -15.10 -15.04
N GLN A 412 21.75 -14.58 -13.89
CA GLN A 412 21.23 -15.42 -12.82
C GLN A 412 19.73 -15.15 -12.62
N GLY A 413 18.94 -16.19 -12.57
CA GLY A 413 17.57 -16.12 -12.08
C GLY A 413 17.57 -15.89 -10.56
N GLY A 414 16.64 -15.10 -10.05
CA GLY A 414 16.45 -14.89 -8.61
C GLY A 414 15.96 -16.16 -7.91
N ALA A 415 16.35 -16.37 -6.67
CA ALA A 415 15.83 -17.48 -5.87
C ALA A 415 14.34 -17.31 -5.58
N GLY A 416 13.59 -18.40 -5.51
CA GLY A 416 12.23 -18.40 -4.98
C GLY A 416 12.22 -18.14 -3.47
N GLY A 417 11.19 -17.48 -2.96
CA GLY A 417 11.01 -17.26 -1.52
C GLY A 417 10.55 -18.54 -0.82
N ALA A 418 10.95 -18.73 0.43
CA ALA A 418 10.47 -19.87 1.22
C ALA A 418 8.97 -19.73 1.54
N GLY A 419 8.28 -20.85 1.65
CA GLY A 419 6.90 -20.92 2.16
C GLY A 419 6.84 -20.61 3.66
N GLY A 420 5.74 -20.02 4.11
CA GLY A 420 5.48 -19.78 5.54
C GLY A 420 5.14 -21.08 6.28
N ASN A 421 5.47 -21.14 7.55
CA ASN A 421 5.10 -22.29 8.39
C ASN A 421 3.60 -22.31 8.65
N GLY A 422 3.05 -23.51 8.83
CA GLY A 422 1.68 -23.69 9.30
C GLY A 422 1.52 -23.29 10.78
N GLY A 423 0.27 -23.28 11.26
CA GLY A 423 -0.01 -23.04 12.67
C GLY A 423 0.55 -24.14 13.56
N LEU A 424 0.89 -23.79 14.80
CA LEU A 424 1.59 -24.71 15.71
C LEU A 424 0.81 -26.00 15.97
N LEU A 425 -0.50 -25.93 16.16
CA LEU A 425 -1.31 -27.12 16.45
C LEU A 425 -1.92 -27.71 15.19
N PHE A 426 -2.70 -26.92 14.45
CA PHE A 426 -3.33 -27.35 13.20
C PHE A 426 -2.97 -26.39 12.08
N GLY A 427 -2.28 -26.87 11.07
CA GLY A 427 -2.03 -26.05 9.89
C GLY A 427 -1.02 -26.66 8.95
N SER A 428 -1.37 -26.67 7.67
CA SER A 428 -0.42 -27.00 6.62
C SER A 428 0.43 -25.78 6.29
N ALA A 429 1.66 -26.03 5.90
CA ALA A 429 2.60 -25.00 5.55
C ALA A 429 2.41 -24.51 4.11
N GLY A 430 2.93 -23.33 3.81
CA GLY A 430 2.97 -22.79 2.47
C GLY A 430 4.04 -23.42 1.60
N ALA A 431 3.79 -23.50 0.30
CA ALA A 431 4.79 -23.95 -0.67
C ALA A 431 5.87 -22.89 -0.88
N GLY A 432 7.08 -23.32 -1.19
CA GLY A 432 8.18 -22.47 -1.65
C GLY A 432 7.88 -21.90 -3.04
N GLY A 433 8.37 -20.69 -3.31
CA GLY A 433 8.26 -20.07 -4.62
C GLY A 433 9.23 -20.68 -5.64
N ALA A 434 8.87 -20.68 -6.91
CA ALA A 434 9.74 -21.12 -7.97
C ALA A 434 10.94 -20.18 -8.16
N GLY A 435 12.12 -20.70 -8.49
CA GLY A 435 13.28 -19.94 -8.90
C GLY A 435 13.07 -19.26 -10.27
N GLY A 436 13.62 -18.09 -10.46
CA GLY A 436 13.56 -17.37 -11.72
C GLY A 436 14.47 -17.99 -12.78
N SER A 437 14.09 -17.88 -14.06
CA SER A 437 14.95 -18.35 -15.16
C SER A 437 16.14 -17.42 -15.38
N GLY A 438 17.30 -18.00 -15.69
CA GLY A 438 18.48 -17.28 -16.18
C GLY A 438 18.71 -17.61 -17.65
N ALA A 439 18.62 -16.64 -18.54
CA ALA A 439 18.85 -16.81 -19.96
C ALA A 439 19.88 -15.83 -20.48
N ASN A 440 20.78 -16.26 -21.34
CA ASN A 440 21.57 -15.36 -22.16
C ASN A 440 21.66 -15.89 -23.60
N ALA A 441 22.00 -15.01 -24.53
CA ALA A 441 22.18 -15.31 -25.94
C ALA A 441 23.36 -16.26 -26.19
N LEU A 442 24.27 -16.40 -25.22
CA LEU A 442 25.48 -17.24 -25.31
C LEU A 442 25.32 -18.61 -24.63
N GLY A 443 24.16 -18.96 -24.11
CA GLY A 443 23.91 -20.28 -23.50
C GLY A 443 24.50 -20.49 -22.10
N ALA A 444 24.87 -19.45 -21.36
CA ALA A 444 25.59 -19.53 -20.07
C ALA A 444 24.80 -19.00 -18.85
N GLY A 445 23.48 -18.81 -18.96
CA GLY A 445 22.64 -18.35 -17.84
C GLY A 445 22.44 -19.42 -16.78
N THR A 446 22.32 -18.99 -15.50
CA THR A 446 22.03 -19.90 -14.38
C THR A 446 20.61 -19.66 -13.88
N GLY A 447 19.85 -20.72 -13.66
CA GLY A 447 18.52 -20.64 -13.02
C GLY A 447 18.63 -20.35 -11.53
N GLY A 448 17.69 -19.61 -10.97
CA GLY A 448 17.58 -19.38 -9.54
C GLY A 448 17.11 -20.64 -8.82
N THR A 449 17.49 -20.80 -7.55
CA THR A 449 17.02 -21.91 -6.72
C THR A 449 15.53 -21.78 -6.41
N GLY A 450 14.82 -22.88 -6.32
CA GLY A 450 13.47 -22.90 -5.73
C GLY A 450 13.53 -22.61 -4.24
N GLY A 451 12.49 -21.97 -3.71
CA GLY A 451 12.34 -21.72 -2.27
C GLY A 451 11.94 -23.01 -1.53
N ASP A 452 12.36 -23.14 -0.29
CA ASP A 452 11.95 -24.27 0.55
C ASP A 452 10.48 -24.18 0.93
N GLY A 453 9.80 -25.32 1.08
CA GLY A 453 8.47 -25.41 1.67
C GLY A 453 8.53 -25.13 3.18
N GLY A 454 7.49 -24.52 3.73
CA GLY A 454 7.36 -24.28 5.17
C GLY A 454 7.11 -25.58 5.93
N HIS A 455 7.31 -25.54 7.24
CA HIS A 455 7.02 -26.68 8.13
C HIS A 455 5.58 -26.64 8.64
N ALA A 456 4.94 -27.80 8.77
CA ALA A 456 3.60 -27.90 9.33
C ALA A 456 3.58 -27.77 10.86
N GLY A 457 2.38 -27.58 11.43
CA GLY A 457 2.12 -27.78 12.83
C GLY A 457 2.06 -29.25 13.25
N VAL A 458 1.60 -29.49 14.49
CA VAL A 458 1.45 -30.86 15.01
C VAL A 458 0.55 -31.72 14.10
N PHE A 459 -0.53 -31.10 13.58
CA PHE A 459 -1.49 -31.68 12.62
C PHE A 459 -1.50 -30.85 11.34
N GLY A 460 -0.88 -31.34 10.30
CA GLY A 460 -0.85 -30.66 8.99
C GLY A 460 0.25 -31.16 8.09
N ASN A 461 0.15 -30.83 6.82
CA ASN A 461 1.15 -31.23 5.83
C ASN A 461 2.25 -30.18 5.69
N GLY A 462 3.49 -30.65 5.50
CA GLY A 462 4.60 -29.79 5.08
C GLY A 462 4.31 -29.14 3.73
N GLY A 463 4.84 -27.96 3.48
CA GLY A 463 4.72 -27.27 2.19
C GLY A 463 5.67 -27.88 1.16
N ASP A 464 5.24 -27.90 -0.10
CA ASP A 464 6.12 -28.36 -1.19
C ASP A 464 7.27 -27.37 -1.43
N GLY A 465 8.44 -27.86 -1.78
CA GLY A 465 9.55 -27.04 -2.25
C GLY A 465 9.25 -26.47 -3.64
N GLY A 466 9.69 -25.24 -3.90
CA GLY A 466 9.58 -24.59 -5.19
C GLY A 466 10.49 -25.21 -6.25
N ALA A 467 10.08 -25.22 -7.50
CA ALA A 467 10.93 -25.68 -8.60
C ALA A 467 12.13 -24.75 -8.81
N GLY A 468 13.27 -25.29 -9.16
CA GLY A 468 14.42 -24.52 -9.63
C GLY A 468 14.13 -23.82 -10.96
N GLY A 469 14.69 -22.64 -11.16
CA GLY A 469 14.55 -21.88 -12.39
C GLY A 469 15.36 -22.51 -13.54
N PHE A 470 14.86 -22.37 -14.76
CA PHE A 470 15.62 -22.79 -15.94
C PHE A 470 16.86 -21.91 -16.13
N GLY A 471 17.99 -22.53 -16.44
CA GLY A 471 19.23 -21.84 -16.84
C GLY A 471 19.77 -22.42 -18.12
N ALA A 472 20.18 -21.57 -19.07
CA ALA A 472 20.76 -22.03 -20.32
C ALA A 472 22.07 -22.83 -20.08
N GLY A 473 22.90 -22.36 -19.13
CA GLY A 473 24.12 -23.05 -18.68
C GLY A 473 23.80 -24.08 -17.59
N THR A 474 23.35 -23.64 -16.43
CA THR A 474 23.03 -24.49 -15.28
C THR A 474 21.64 -24.22 -14.78
N GLY A 475 20.82 -25.24 -14.56
CA GLY A 475 19.54 -25.13 -13.90
C GLY A 475 19.68 -24.76 -12.42
N GLY A 476 18.69 -24.09 -11.86
CA GLY A 476 18.59 -23.88 -10.42
C GLY A 476 18.22 -25.18 -9.72
N SER A 477 18.68 -25.37 -8.47
CA SER A 477 18.24 -26.49 -7.64
C SER A 477 16.78 -26.31 -7.21
N GLY A 478 16.06 -27.41 -7.06
CA GLY A 478 14.73 -27.40 -6.44
C GLY A 478 14.83 -27.11 -4.94
N GLY A 479 13.81 -26.47 -4.39
CA GLY A 479 13.67 -26.24 -2.94
C GLY A 479 13.30 -27.52 -2.19
N VAL A 480 13.69 -27.60 -0.92
CA VAL A 480 13.36 -28.73 -0.05
C VAL A 480 11.90 -28.69 0.38
N GLY A 481 11.23 -29.83 0.41
CA GLY A 481 9.88 -29.96 0.99
C GLY A 481 9.90 -29.78 2.50
N GLY A 482 8.88 -29.14 3.05
CA GLY A 482 8.72 -28.94 4.49
C GLY A 482 8.32 -30.21 5.23
N ASN A 483 8.63 -30.27 6.50
CA ASN A 483 8.31 -31.42 7.34
C ASN A 483 6.93 -31.31 7.97
N ALA A 484 6.23 -32.44 8.17
CA ALA A 484 5.14 -32.61 9.11
C ALA A 484 5.71 -33.00 10.49
N VAL A 485 4.91 -32.78 11.57
CA VAL A 485 5.39 -33.06 12.95
C VAL A 485 4.84 -34.36 13.47
N LEU A 486 3.54 -34.48 13.76
CA LEU A 486 2.93 -35.66 14.34
C LEU A 486 2.03 -36.41 13.36
N ILE A 487 1.09 -35.72 12.75
CA ILE A 487 0.16 -36.27 11.75
C ILE A 487 0.13 -35.34 10.53
N GLY A 488 0.49 -35.89 9.37
CA GLY A 488 0.48 -35.20 8.09
C GLY A 488 1.62 -35.67 7.19
N ASN A 489 1.50 -35.40 5.93
CA ASN A 489 2.54 -35.76 4.95
C ASN A 489 3.64 -34.70 4.90
N GLY A 490 4.88 -35.12 4.67
CA GLY A 490 5.95 -34.22 4.28
C GLY A 490 5.65 -33.60 2.93
N GLY A 491 6.10 -32.35 2.72
CA GLY A 491 6.00 -31.69 1.41
C GLY A 491 6.95 -32.30 0.39
N ASN A 492 6.58 -32.29 -0.88
CA ASN A 492 7.45 -32.77 -1.95
C ASN A 492 8.62 -31.81 -2.17
N GLY A 493 9.77 -32.32 -2.55
CA GLY A 493 10.87 -31.50 -3.04
C GLY A 493 10.56 -30.89 -4.40
N GLY A 494 11.07 -29.68 -4.66
CA GLY A 494 10.94 -29.01 -5.95
C GLY A 494 11.78 -29.66 -7.04
N ASN A 495 11.30 -29.64 -8.27
CA ASN A 495 12.05 -30.15 -9.41
C ASN A 495 13.29 -29.30 -9.69
N ALA A 496 14.34 -29.90 -10.22
CA ALA A 496 15.48 -29.16 -10.74
C ALA A 496 15.10 -28.32 -11.96
N GLY A 497 15.72 -27.17 -12.14
CA GLY A 497 15.45 -26.27 -13.27
C GLY A 497 15.99 -26.76 -14.63
N LYS A 498 16.83 -27.74 -14.63
CA LYS A 498 17.43 -28.41 -15.82
C LYS A 498 18.06 -29.71 -15.42
N ALA A 499 18.11 -30.67 -16.32
CA ALA A 499 18.80 -31.94 -16.13
C ALA A 499 20.26 -31.71 -15.66
N GLY A 500 20.67 -32.41 -14.60
CA GLY A 500 21.96 -32.25 -13.95
C GLY A 500 22.04 -31.20 -12.83
N ALA A 501 20.99 -30.41 -12.60
CA ALA A 501 20.84 -29.62 -11.38
C ALA A 501 20.28 -30.50 -10.24
N THR A 502 20.46 -30.07 -9.01
CA THR A 502 20.03 -30.85 -7.83
C THR A 502 18.53 -30.69 -7.61
N PRO A 503 17.70 -31.74 -7.62
CA PRO A 503 16.31 -31.65 -7.21
C PRO A 503 16.22 -31.45 -5.70
N GLY A 504 15.13 -30.86 -5.24
CA GLY A 504 14.84 -30.70 -3.82
C GLY A 504 14.52 -32.05 -3.16
N ALA A 505 14.97 -32.24 -1.92
CA ALA A 505 14.58 -33.41 -1.12
C ALA A 505 13.13 -33.26 -0.65
N GLY A 506 12.40 -34.37 -0.57
CA GLY A 506 11.10 -34.39 0.08
C GLY A 506 11.22 -34.22 1.60
N GLY A 507 10.24 -33.57 2.21
CA GLY A 507 10.12 -33.41 3.66
C GLY A 507 9.72 -34.72 4.37
N THR A 508 9.99 -34.79 5.66
CA THR A 508 9.59 -35.96 6.48
C THR A 508 8.10 -35.91 6.82
N GLY A 509 7.45 -37.07 6.72
CA GLY A 509 6.07 -37.26 7.21
C GLY A 509 5.99 -37.22 8.73
N GLY A 510 4.76 -37.12 9.24
CA GLY A 510 4.48 -37.08 10.67
C GLY A 510 4.89 -38.34 11.41
N LEU A 511 5.35 -38.16 12.64
CA LEU A 511 5.86 -39.28 13.49
C LEU A 511 4.84 -40.39 13.74
N LEU A 512 3.54 -40.02 13.87
CA LEU A 512 2.48 -40.98 14.15
C LEU A 512 1.79 -41.46 12.86
N LEU A 513 1.51 -40.56 11.94
CA LEU A 513 0.81 -40.86 10.70
C LEU A 513 1.19 -39.86 9.61
N GLY A 514 1.65 -40.35 8.48
CA GLY A 514 1.99 -39.54 7.31
C GLY A 514 3.09 -40.18 6.47
N GLU A 515 3.15 -39.77 5.22
CA GLU A 515 4.16 -40.22 4.29
C GLU A 515 5.23 -39.13 4.10
N ASN A 516 6.45 -39.54 3.83
CA ASN A 516 7.49 -38.61 3.41
C ASN A 516 7.14 -38.02 2.04
N GLY A 517 7.46 -36.75 1.85
CA GLY A 517 7.37 -36.14 0.53
C GLY A 517 8.30 -36.80 -0.47
N LEU A 518 7.93 -36.78 -1.74
CA LEU A 518 8.76 -37.26 -2.84
C LEU A 518 9.89 -36.27 -3.10
N ASN A 519 11.05 -36.79 -3.50
CA ASN A 519 12.10 -35.91 -4.03
C ASN A 519 11.65 -35.32 -5.37
N GLY A 520 12.11 -34.10 -5.67
CA GLY A 520 11.89 -33.48 -6.96
C GLY A 520 12.54 -34.28 -8.11
N LEU A 521 12.10 -33.99 -9.32
CA LEU A 521 12.68 -34.57 -10.53
C LEU A 521 13.97 -33.82 -10.93
N PRO A 522 14.98 -34.52 -11.50
CA PRO A 522 16.21 -33.92 -11.96
C PRO A 522 16.06 -33.01 -13.19
#